data_8195f04699463bdc29b838cabc3d8cef
#
_entry.id   8195f04699463bdc29b838cabc3d8cef
#
_cell.length_a   1.000
_cell.length_b   1.000
_cell.length_c   1.000
_cell.angle_alpha   90.00
_cell.angle_beta   90.00
_cell.angle_gamma   90.00
#
_symmetry.space_group_name_H-M   'P 1'
#
loop_
_entity.id
_entity.type
_entity.pdbx_description
1 polymer ?
#
loop_
_entity_poly.entity_id
_entity_poly.type
_entity_poly.pdbx_seq_one_letter_code
_entity_poly.pdbx_strand_id
1 'polypeptide(L)'
;LDTSPKWQAVFSGPTVVTETSADYSGFEPMRFEDPELQKIYDIGVKTLADCTQDVFEDGPKRDRRLWLGDLRLQALANYATFDQTDLVKRCLYLFAAMTTEEGKISANVFVKPENVPDDTFLFEYSLFFISTLYDLHQAHPDEELIRELYPIAKKQMNITLKMFDENGKLNPDENYPVFVDWSNDFNKDTAGQAEMIYVMKQFIELAKVVRDSE
;
A
#
# COMPACT_ATOMS: atom_id res chain seq x y z
N LEU A 1 26.23 7.22 -15.87
CA LEU A 1 26.82 6.91 -17.18
C LEU A 1 28.30 6.59 -17.00
N ASP A 2 28.68 5.35 -17.28
CA ASP A 2 30.08 4.95 -17.27
C ASP A 2 30.67 5.29 -18.63
N THR A 3 31.76 6.06 -18.63
CA THR A 3 32.54 6.36 -19.84
C THR A 3 33.87 5.60 -19.81
N SER A 4 34.33 5.19 -20.96
CA SER A 4 35.68 4.58 -21.05
C SER A 4 36.75 5.61 -20.73
N PRO A 5 37.95 5.20 -20.24
CA PRO A 5 39.05 6.14 -19.94
C PRO A 5 39.49 7.00 -21.15
N LYS A 6 39.10 6.63 -22.37
CA LYS A 6 39.45 7.32 -23.60
C LYS A 6 38.43 8.39 -24.02
N TRP A 7 37.28 8.46 -23.37
CA TRP A 7 36.20 9.34 -23.77
C TRP A 7 35.62 10.07 -22.57
N GLN A 8 35.42 11.36 -22.73
CA GLN A 8 34.70 12.19 -21.75
C GLN A 8 33.41 12.69 -22.41
N ALA A 9 32.27 12.43 -21.76
CA ALA A 9 31.00 13.02 -22.12
C ALA A 9 30.70 14.22 -21.22
N VAL A 10 30.45 15.38 -21.83
CA VAL A 10 30.04 16.59 -21.13
C VAL A 10 28.59 16.85 -21.46
N PHE A 11 27.73 16.88 -20.41
CA PHE A 11 26.32 17.23 -20.53
C PHE A 11 26.13 18.63 -19.99
N SER A 12 25.54 19.52 -20.79
CA SER A 12 25.21 20.87 -20.36
C SER A 12 23.71 21.15 -20.57
N GLY A 13 23.05 21.75 -19.58
CA GLY A 13 21.65 22.16 -19.67
C GLY A 13 20.67 21.00 -19.91
N PRO A 14 20.74 19.87 -19.16
CA PRO A 14 19.78 18.78 -19.34
C PRO A 14 18.40 19.27 -18.98
N THR A 15 17.41 19.02 -19.86
CA THR A 15 15.99 19.14 -19.51
C THR A 15 15.54 17.81 -18.91
N VAL A 16 15.02 17.86 -17.69
CA VAL A 16 14.43 16.71 -17.02
C VAL A 16 12.91 16.89 -17.03
N VAL A 17 12.22 15.89 -17.52
CA VAL A 17 10.75 15.83 -17.47
C VAL A 17 10.37 14.73 -16.50
N THR A 18 9.50 15.03 -15.57
CA THR A 18 8.85 14.05 -14.69
C THR A 18 7.44 13.81 -15.21
N GLU A 19 7.13 12.55 -15.49
CA GLU A 19 5.76 12.14 -15.81
C GLU A 19 5.09 11.62 -14.54
N THR A 20 3.83 11.96 -14.36
CA THR A 20 3.01 11.54 -13.22
C THR A 20 1.55 11.43 -13.65
N SER A 21 0.81 10.53 -13.01
CA SER A 21 -0.65 10.45 -13.12
C SER A 21 -1.36 11.25 -12.02
N ALA A 22 -0.62 11.96 -11.14
CA ALA A 22 -1.21 12.79 -10.11
C ALA A 22 -2.01 13.94 -10.73
N ASP A 23 -3.26 14.06 -10.35
CA ASP A 23 -4.15 15.14 -10.81
C ASP A 23 -4.03 16.35 -9.88
N TYR A 24 -3.47 17.43 -10.41
CA TYR A 24 -3.32 18.69 -9.69
C TYR A 24 -4.52 19.62 -9.82
N SER A 25 -5.56 19.25 -10.58
CA SER A 25 -6.67 20.17 -10.91
C SER A 25 -7.48 20.62 -9.68
N GLY A 26 -7.59 19.76 -8.68
CA GLY A 26 -8.28 20.07 -7.41
C GLY A 26 -7.33 20.24 -6.22
N PHE A 27 -6.03 20.21 -6.45
CA PHE A 27 -5.06 20.26 -5.38
C PHE A 27 -4.82 21.66 -4.86
N GLU A 28 -5.15 21.89 -3.59
CA GLU A 28 -4.85 23.14 -2.87
C GLU A 28 -3.70 22.90 -1.88
N PRO A 29 -2.46 23.37 -2.18
CA PRO A 29 -1.32 23.11 -1.32
C PRO A 29 -1.44 23.85 0.02
N MET A 30 -1.17 23.13 1.11
CA MET A 30 -1.05 23.76 2.43
C MET A 30 0.10 24.76 2.48
N ARG A 31 -0.06 25.81 3.30
CA ARG A 31 0.95 26.85 3.53
C ARG A 31 1.35 26.89 4.98
N PHE A 32 2.64 26.85 5.21
CA PHE A 32 3.25 26.91 6.53
C PHE A 32 4.07 28.20 6.68
N GLU A 33 4.03 28.81 7.85
CA GLU A 33 4.86 29.99 8.17
C GLU A 33 6.33 29.61 8.28
N ASP A 34 6.61 28.42 8.79
CA ASP A 34 7.97 27.86 8.89
C ASP A 34 8.43 27.39 7.50
N PRO A 35 9.51 27.99 6.93
CA PRO A 35 9.99 27.65 5.60
C PRO A 35 10.61 26.24 5.52
N GLU A 36 11.11 25.70 6.64
CA GLU A 36 11.63 24.33 6.67
C GLU A 36 10.49 23.31 6.61
N LEU A 37 9.42 23.55 7.36
CA LEU A 37 8.21 22.73 7.30
C LEU A 37 7.54 22.81 5.92
N GLN A 38 7.47 24.02 5.32
CA GLN A 38 6.98 24.18 3.95
C GLN A 38 7.78 23.34 2.96
N LYS A 39 9.12 23.37 3.07
CA LYS A 39 9.99 22.57 2.19
C LYS A 39 9.79 21.07 2.37
N ILE A 40 9.65 20.60 3.61
CA ILE A 40 9.37 19.18 3.90
C ILE A 40 8.04 18.76 3.25
N TYR A 41 6.99 19.57 3.42
CA TYR A 41 5.68 19.33 2.83
C TYR A 41 5.75 19.29 1.29
N ASP A 42 6.39 20.28 0.67
CA ASP A 42 6.50 20.37 -0.80
C ASP A 42 7.25 19.15 -1.38
N ILE A 43 8.31 18.69 -0.70
CA ILE A 43 9.04 17.48 -1.09
C ILE A 43 8.17 16.24 -0.92
N GLY A 44 7.39 16.14 0.16
CA GLY A 44 6.47 15.03 0.40
C GLY A 44 5.41 14.93 -0.69
N VAL A 45 4.75 16.03 -1.01
CA VAL A 45 3.75 16.10 -2.10
C VAL A 45 4.36 15.72 -3.43
N LYS A 46 5.55 16.25 -3.75
CA LYS A 46 6.25 15.90 -4.98
C LYS A 46 6.60 14.42 -5.03
N THR A 47 7.06 13.85 -3.93
CA THR A 47 7.41 12.42 -3.85
C THR A 47 6.17 11.55 -4.09
N LEU A 48 5.05 11.89 -3.46
CA LEU A 48 3.78 11.20 -3.71
C LEU A 48 3.39 11.29 -5.18
N ALA A 49 3.45 12.49 -5.79
CA ALA A 49 3.15 12.66 -7.20
C ALA A 49 4.05 11.81 -8.10
N ASP A 50 5.36 11.76 -7.82
CA ASP A 50 6.32 10.97 -8.60
C ASP A 50 6.05 9.45 -8.46
N CYS A 51 5.46 9.00 -7.35
CA CYS A 51 5.04 7.63 -7.13
C CYS A 51 3.63 7.32 -7.66
N THR A 52 2.84 8.35 -8.02
CA THR A 52 1.49 8.23 -8.57
C THR A 52 1.59 7.99 -10.08
N GLN A 53 1.48 6.74 -10.51
CA GLN A 53 1.62 6.29 -11.89
C GLN A 53 0.37 5.50 -12.33
N ASP A 54 0.53 4.38 -13.05
CA ASP A 54 -0.59 3.44 -13.34
C ASP A 54 -1.15 2.80 -12.06
N VAL A 55 -0.33 2.78 -11.02
CA VAL A 55 -0.61 2.41 -9.63
C VAL A 55 0.18 3.34 -8.72
N PHE A 56 0.02 3.21 -7.41
CA PHE A 56 0.98 3.79 -6.47
C PHE A 56 2.24 2.92 -6.45
N GLU A 57 3.34 3.42 -7.03
CA GLU A 57 4.63 2.74 -7.01
C GLU A 57 5.33 2.98 -5.67
N ASP A 58 6.03 1.98 -5.14
CA ASP A 58 6.84 2.10 -3.93
C ASP A 58 8.01 3.07 -4.08
N GLY A 59 8.50 3.25 -5.31
CA GLY A 59 9.51 4.23 -5.64
C GLY A 59 9.91 4.19 -7.11
N PRO A 60 9.83 5.32 -7.84
CA PRO A 60 10.08 5.37 -9.29
C PRO A 60 11.55 5.07 -9.67
N LYS A 61 12.45 5.09 -8.70
CA LYS A 61 13.89 4.79 -8.89
C LYS A 61 14.31 3.43 -8.35
N ARG A 62 13.39 2.69 -7.73
CA ARG A 62 13.67 1.42 -7.07
C ARG A 62 12.91 0.30 -7.75
N ASP A 63 11.94 -0.29 -7.06
CA ASP A 63 11.23 -1.47 -7.53
C ASP A 63 10.16 -1.16 -8.56
N ARG A 64 9.53 0.02 -8.49
CA ARG A 64 8.39 0.43 -9.33
C ARG A 64 7.23 -0.55 -9.28
N ARG A 65 6.99 -1.11 -8.10
CA ARG A 65 5.95 -2.09 -7.86
C ARG A 65 4.85 -1.51 -7.00
N LEU A 66 3.70 -2.12 -7.09
CA LEU A 66 2.61 -1.86 -6.18
C LEU A 66 2.80 -2.73 -4.93
N TRP A 67 3.45 -2.20 -3.90
CA TRP A 67 3.54 -2.82 -2.58
C TRP A 67 2.34 -2.44 -1.71
N LEU A 68 1.74 -3.41 -1.03
CA LEU A 68 0.50 -3.17 -0.28
C LEU A 68 0.70 -2.29 0.96
N GLY A 69 1.85 -2.40 1.63
CA GLY A 69 2.21 -1.52 2.74
C GLY A 69 2.39 -0.08 2.30
N ASP A 70 3.12 0.14 1.19
CA ASP A 70 3.30 1.45 0.57
C ASP A 70 1.98 2.04 0.08
N LEU A 71 1.15 1.23 -0.58
CA LEU A 71 -0.19 1.64 -1.03
C LEU A 71 -1.00 2.27 0.09
N ARG A 72 -1.06 1.64 1.26
CA ARG A 72 -1.85 2.16 2.38
C ARG A 72 -1.41 3.56 2.79
N LEU A 73 -0.09 3.76 2.97
CA LEU A 73 0.46 5.05 3.38
C LEU A 73 0.29 6.12 2.30
N GLN A 74 0.51 5.75 1.03
CA GLN A 74 0.31 6.65 -0.11
C GLN A 74 -1.16 7.02 -0.28
N ALA A 75 -2.09 6.07 -0.09
CA ALA A 75 -3.52 6.34 -0.13
C ALA A 75 -3.96 7.34 0.94
N LEU A 76 -3.47 7.19 2.18
CA LEU A 76 -3.75 8.14 3.27
C LEU A 76 -3.23 9.55 2.93
N ALA A 77 -2.02 9.66 2.39
CA ALA A 77 -1.47 10.93 1.94
C ALA A 77 -2.21 11.49 0.73
N ASN A 78 -2.67 10.63 -0.18
CA ASN A 78 -3.46 11.00 -1.36
C ASN A 78 -4.81 11.62 -0.98
N TYR A 79 -5.51 11.11 0.03
CA TYR A 79 -6.78 11.70 0.51
C TYR A 79 -6.61 13.13 1.04
N ALA A 80 -5.42 13.46 1.53
CA ALA A 80 -5.09 14.81 2.01
C ALA A 80 -4.46 15.72 0.94
N THR A 81 -4.27 15.23 -0.29
CA THR A 81 -3.60 15.96 -1.37
C THR A 81 -4.38 15.90 -2.68
N PHE A 82 -4.10 14.93 -3.53
CA PHE A 82 -4.69 14.80 -4.88
C PHE A 82 -6.10 14.21 -4.88
N ASP A 83 -6.45 13.48 -3.83
CA ASP A 83 -7.75 12.84 -3.61
C ASP A 83 -8.22 11.91 -4.75
N GLN A 84 -7.27 11.25 -5.40
CA GLN A 84 -7.53 10.32 -6.51
C GLN A 84 -7.98 8.95 -5.99
N THR A 85 -9.26 8.83 -5.66
CA THR A 85 -9.86 7.58 -5.14
C THR A 85 -9.88 6.44 -6.16
N ASP A 86 -10.05 6.75 -7.44
CA ASP A 86 -10.08 5.73 -8.50
C ASP A 86 -8.76 4.99 -8.64
N LEU A 87 -7.63 5.65 -8.36
CA LEU A 87 -6.34 4.99 -8.36
C LEU A 87 -6.20 4.02 -7.18
N VAL A 88 -6.71 4.40 -6.00
CA VAL A 88 -6.75 3.50 -4.83
C VAL A 88 -7.62 2.28 -5.10
N LYS A 89 -8.83 2.49 -5.68
CA LYS A 89 -9.73 1.41 -6.10
C LYS A 89 -9.03 0.47 -7.09
N ARG A 90 -8.38 1.02 -8.11
CA ARG A 90 -7.61 0.24 -9.09
C ARG A 90 -6.57 -0.65 -8.41
N CYS A 91 -5.80 -0.11 -7.46
CA CYS A 91 -4.79 -0.87 -6.74
C CYS A 91 -5.42 -2.01 -5.92
N LEU A 92 -6.52 -1.75 -5.21
CA LEU A 92 -7.26 -2.77 -4.46
C LEU A 92 -7.80 -3.88 -5.38
N TYR A 93 -8.40 -3.53 -6.52
CA TYR A 93 -8.86 -4.51 -7.50
C TYR A 93 -7.74 -5.36 -8.09
N LEU A 94 -6.55 -4.78 -8.32
CA LEU A 94 -5.39 -5.55 -8.78
C LEU A 94 -5.00 -6.63 -7.76
N PHE A 95 -4.91 -6.30 -6.48
CA PHE A 95 -4.65 -7.30 -5.44
C PHE A 95 -5.77 -8.34 -5.36
N ALA A 96 -7.03 -7.92 -5.40
CA ALA A 96 -8.18 -8.81 -5.32
C ALA A 96 -8.25 -9.82 -6.49
N ALA A 97 -7.88 -9.37 -7.70
CA ALA A 97 -7.88 -10.19 -8.91
C ALA A 97 -6.73 -11.19 -8.99
N MET A 98 -5.67 -11.02 -8.17
CA MET A 98 -4.41 -11.78 -8.25
C MET A 98 -4.15 -12.60 -6.99
N THR A 99 -5.19 -13.07 -6.32
CA THR A 99 -5.04 -13.99 -5.18
C THR A 99 -4.57 -15.36 -5.64
N THR A 100 -3.87 -16.08 -4.77
CA THR A 100 -3.55 -17.51 -4.98
C THR A 100 -4.83 -18.36 -5.01
N GLU A 101 -4.71 -19.66 -5.36
CA GLU A 101 -5.83 -20.60 -5.26
C GLU A 101 -6.40 -20.71 -3.85
N GLU A 102 -5.55 -20.57 -2.81
CA GLU A 102 -5.98 -20.54 -1.41
C GLU A 102 -6.57 -19.17 -1.02
N GLY A 103 -6.51 -18.18 -1.90
CA GLY A 103 -7.01 -16.83 -1.71
C GLY A 103 -6.07 -15.90 -0.94
N LYS A 104 -4.77 -16.19 -0.86
CA LYS A 104 -3.77 -15.29 -0.28
C LYS A 104 -3.49 -14.12 -1.23
N ILE A 105 -3.30 -12.95 -0.67
CA ILE A 105 -2.82 -11.75 -1.39
C ILE A 105 -1.30 -11.71 -1.27
N SER A 106 -0.59 -11.51 -2.40
CA SER A 106 0.85 -11.25 -2.40
C SER A 106 1.18 -9.89 -1.79
N ALA A 107 2.40 -9.72 -1.30
CA ALA A 107 2.84 -8.45 -0.71
C ALA A 107 2.95 -7.33 -1.75
N ASN A 108 3.19 -7.68 -3.01
CA ASN A 108 3.28 -6.71 -4.10
C ASN A 108 2.82 -7.31 -5.45
N VAL A 109 2.52 -6.41 -6.38
CA VAL A 109 2.13 -6.73 -7.75
C VAL A 109 3.03 -5.96 -8.71
N PHE A 110 3.54 -6.65 -9.72
CA PHE A 110 4.16 -6.03 -10.89
C PHE A 110 3.07 -5.57 -11.86
N VAL A 111 3.24 -4.40 -12.44
CA VAL A 111 2.31 -3.87 -13.44
C VAL A 111 2.94 -3.73 -14.83
N LYS A 112 4.23 -3.92 -14.94
CA LYS A 112 4.98 -3.87 -16.20
C LYS A 112 5.99 -5.03 -16.25
N PRO A 113 6.15 -5.68 -17.43
CA PRO A 113 5.43 -5.43 -18.70
C PRO A 113 3.96 -5.88 -18.70
N GLU A 114 3.54 -6.67 -17.73
CA GLU A 114 2.16 -7.15 -17.52
C GLU A 114 1.86 -7.27 -16.02
N ASN A 115 0.57 -7.35 -15.68
CA ASN A 115 0.16 -7.50 -14.30
C ASN A 115 0.44 -8.92 -13.80
N VAL A 116 1.35 -9.08 -12.85
CA VAL A 116 1.75 -10.36 -12.25
C VAL A 116 1.90 -10.21 -10.73
N PRO A 117 1.28 -11.08 -9.92
CA PRO A 117 1.55 -11.09 -8.48
C PRO A 117 2.96 -11.60 -8.21
N ASP A 118 3.59 -11.09 -7.17
CA ASP A 118 4.85 -11.63 -6.65
C ASP A 118 4.59 -12.89 -5.81
N ASP A 119 5.62 -13.68 -5.55
CA ASP A 119 5.59 -14.85 -4.68
C ASP A 119 5.95 -14.54 -3.21
N THR A 120 6.09 -13.26 -2.87
CA THR A 120 6.32 -12.78 -1.51
C THR A 120 5.01 -12.63 -0.76
N PHE A 121 4.88 -13.31 0.38
CA PHE A 121 3.72 -13.22 1.26
C PHE A 121 4.16 -12.75 2.64
N LEU A 122 3.53 -11.71 3.15
CA LEU A 122 3.82 -11.11 4.45
C LEU A 122 2.53 -10.98 5.26
N PHE A 123 2.58 -11.36 6.54
CA PHE A 123 1.42 -11.43 7.41
C PHE A 123 0.64 -10.11 7.46
N GLU A 124 1.30 -9.02 7.81
CA GLU A 124 0.67 -7.71 7.94
C GLU A 124 0.27 -7.11 6.60
N TYR A 125 0.93 -7.45 5.48
CA TYR A 125 0.56 -6.94 4.17
C TYR A 125 -0.82 -7.44 3.72
N SER A 126 -1.16 -8.69 4.01
CA SER A 126 -2.53 -9.16 3.79
C SER A 126 -3.55 -8.40 4.63
N LEU A 127 -3.18 -8.04 5.86
CA LEU A 127 -4.02 -7.23 6.74
C LEU A 127 -4.16 -5.79 6.21
N PHE A 128 -3.14 -5.24 5.57
CA PHE A 128 -3.20 -3.90 4.99
C PHE A 128 -4.18 -3.77 3.83
N PHE A 129 -4.54 -4.87 3.15
CA PHE A 129 -5.66 -4.85 2.21
C PHE A 129 -6.96 -4.44 2.91
N ILE A 130 -7.21 -5.02 4.07
CA ILE A 130 -8.39 -4.70 4.91
C ILE A 130 -8.32 -3.25 5.37
N SER A 131 -7.16 -2.82 5.88
CA SER A 131 -6.96 -1.45 6.35
C SER A 131 -7.11 -0.42 5.23
N THR A 132 -6.56 -0.69 4.03
CA THR A 132 -6.68 0.21 2.89
C THR A 132 -8.13 0.34 2.42
N LEU A 133 -8.87 -0.78 2.38
CA LEU A 133 -10.30 -0.78 2.05
C LEU A 133 -11.11 0.00 3.09
N TYR A 134 -10.82 -0.18 4.38
CA TYR A 134 -11.44 0.57 5.48
C TYR A 134 -11.12 2.06 5.37
N ASP A 135 -9.83 2.43 5.22
CA ASP A 135 -9.39 3.82 5.14
C ASP A 135 -10.03 4.55 3.94
N LEU A 136 -10.15 3.87 2.78
CA LEU A 136 -10.86 4.40 1.62
C LEU A 136 -12.34 4.66 1.94
N HIS A 137 -13.02 3.72 2.61
CA HIS A 137 -14.43 3.89 2.99
C HIS A 137 -14.62 5.01 4.03
N GLN A 138 -13.65 5.24 4.91
CA GLN A 138 -13.72 6.36 5.86
C GLN A 138 -13.54 7.71 5.15
N ALA A 139 -12.65 7.79 4.16
CA ALA A 139 -12.43 9.00 3.38
C ALA A 139 -13.57 9.27 2.39
N HIS A 140 -14.00 8.26 1.67
CA HIS A 140 -15.03 8.29 0.63
C HIS A 140 -15.97 7.09 0.77
N PRO A 141 -17.08 7.22 1.51
CA PRO A 141 -18.02 6.12 1.73
C PRO A 141 -18.55 5.52 0.42
N ASP A 142 -18.27 4.24 0.18
CA ASP A 142 -18.71 3.49 -1.00
C ASP A 142 -19.09 2.06 -0.55
N GLU A 143 -20.38 1.86 -0.25
CA GLU A 143 -20.87 0.57 0.22
C GLU A 143 -20.85 -0.52 -0.87
N GLU A 144 -20.95 -0.13 -2.14
CA GLU A 144 -20.91 -1.08 -3.26
C GLU A 144 -19.52 -1.69 -3.38
N LEU A 145 -18.48 -0.85 -3.36
CA LEU A 145 -17.08 -1.29 -3.33
C LEU A 145 -16.80 -2.21 -2.13
N ILE A 146 -17.33 -1.85 -0.93
CA ILE A 146 -17.16 -2.71 0.23
C ILE A 146 -17.82 -4.07 -0.01
N ARG A 147 -19.04 -4.14 -0.53
CA ARG A 147 -19.69 -5.43 -0.81
C ARG A 147 -18.93 -6.27 -1.81
N GLU A 148 -18.31 -5.66 -2.81
CA GLU A 148 -17.50 -6.37 -3.81
C GLU A 148 -16.19 -6.93 -3.23
N LEU A 149 -15.47 -6.13 -2.45
CA LEU A 149 -14.14 -6.50 -1.96
C LEU A 149 -14.14 -7.18 -0.59
N TYR A 150 -15.24 -7.10 0.15
CA TYR A 150 -15.36 -7.72 1.47
C TYR A 150 -15.07 -9.22 1.49
N PRO A 151 -15.52 -10.05 0.51
CA PRO A 151 -15.18 -11.47 0.49
C PRO A 151 -13.68 -11.73 0.48
N ILE A 152 -12.92 -10.88 -0.22
CA ILE A 152 -11.45 -10.96 -0.26
C ILE A 152 -10.85 -10.56 1.09
N ALA A 153 -11.35 -9.45 1.68
CA ALA A 153 -10.95 -9.00 3.02
C ALA A 153 -11.24 -10.07 4.10
N LYS A 154 -12.45 -10.67 4.09
CA LYS A 154 -12.82 -11.79 4.99
C LYS A 154 -11.90 -12.99 4.80
N LYS A 155 -11.51 -13.27 3.56
CA LYS A 155 -10.57 -14.36 3.27
C LYS A 155 -9.20 -14.10 3.89
N GLN A 156 -8.65 -12.86 3.79
CA GLN A 156 -7.39 -12.51 4.44
C GLN A 156 -7.49 -12.62 5.96
N MET A 157 -8.56 -12.09 6.56
CA MET A 157 -8.82 -12.23 7.99
C MET A 157 -8.83 -13.69 8.43
N ASN A 158 -9.53 -14.56 7.70
CA ASN A 158 -9.63 -15.98 8.02
C ASN A 158 -8.29 -16.73 7.83
N ILE A 159 -7.44 -16.32 6.90
CA ILE A 159 -6.12 -16.91 6.71
C ILE A 159 -5.22 -16.54 7.89
N THR A 160 -5.18 -15.27 8.26
CA THR A 160 -4.32 -14.78 9.34
C THR A 160 -4.77 -15.26 10.72
N LEU A 161 -6.08 -15.39 10.96
CA LEU A 161 -6.62 -15.95 12.20
C LEU A 161 -6.16 -17.40 12.47
N LYS A 162 -5.91 -18.19 11.44
CA LYS A 162 -5.41 -19.57 11.59
C LYS A 162 -3.98 -19.65 12.15
N MET A 163 -3.26 -18.52 12.15
CA MET A 163 -1.90 -18.44 12.70
C MET A 163 -1.91 -18.18 14.22
N PHE A 164 -3.08 -18.06 14.83
CA PHE A 164 -3.22 -17.91 16.27
C PHE A 164 -3.56 -19.25 16.94
N ASP A 165 -2.93 -19.50 18.08
CA ASP A 165 -3.24 -20.66 18.90
C ASP A 165 -4.53 -20.44 19.74
N GLU A 166 -4.91 -21.47 20.51
CA GLU A 166 -6.09 -21.45 21.38
C GLU A 166 -6.03 -20.37 22.48
N ASN A 167 -4.85 -19.86 22.80
CA ASN A 167 -4.64 -18.80 23.78
C ASN A 167 -4.60 -17.40 23.14
N GLY A 168 -4.79 -17.33 21.80
CA GLY A 168 -4.74 -16.10 21.03
C GLY A 168 -3.32 -15.58 20.82
N LYS A 169 -2.29 -16.44 20.92
CA LYS A 169 -0.92 -16.08 20.61
C LYS A 169 -0.63 -16.34 19.12
N LEU A 170 -0.03 -15.35 18.47
CA LEU A 170 0.44 -15.44 17.09
C LEU A 170 1.63 -16.42 16.99
N ASN A 171 1.52 -17.38 16.09
CA ASN A 171 2.58 -18.31 15.71
C ASN A 171 2.81 -18.15 14.20
N PRO A 172 3.77 -17.29 13.79
CA PRO A 172 4.03 -17.02 12.38
C PRO A 172 4.44 -18.26 11.60
N ASP A 173 3.94 -18.41 10.38
CA ASP A 173 4.38 -19.40 9.41
C ASP A 173 5.65 -18.90 8.71
N GLU A 174 6.64 -19.76 8.49
CA GLU A 174 7.89 -19.41 7.79
C GLU A 174 7.63 -18.90 6.36
N ASN A 175 6.59 -19.41 5.70
CA ASN A 175 6.18 -18.97 4.36
C ASN A 175 5.23 -17.74 4.39
N TYR A 176 4.90 -17.25 5.57
CA TYR A 176 4.01 -16.12 5.79
C TYR A 176 4.44 -15.33 7.03
N PRO A 177 5.70 -14.87 7.04
CA PRO A 177 6.30 -14.26 8.21
C PRO A 177 5.70 -12.90 8.54
N VAL A 178 5.79 -12.54 9.82
CA VAL A 178 5.62 -11.14 10.24
C VAL A 178 6.87 -10.37 9.81
N PHE A 179 6.67 -9.35 8.98
CA PHE A 179 7.77 -8.56 8.43
C PHE A 179 8.13 -7.39 9.32
N VAL A 180 7.19 -6.51 9.62
CA VAL A 180 7.32 -5.23 10.36
C VAL A 180 8.40 -4.32 9.79
N ASP A 181 9.66 -4.80 9.73
CA ASP A 181 10.82 -4.09 9.17
C ASP A 181 11.92 -5.10 8.80
N TRP A 182 12.90 -4.62 8.03
CA TRP A 182 14.08 -5.38 7.58
C TRP A 182 15.04 -5.76 8.70
N SER A 183 14.92 -5.17 9.88
CA SER A 183 15.76 -5.53 11.04
C SER A 183 15.49 -6.97 11.52
N ASN A 184 16.56 -7.72 11.73
CA ASN A 184 16.50 -9.04 12.34
C ASN A 184 16.57 -9.00 13.89
N ASP A 185 16.84 -7.81 14.46
CA ASP A 185 17.03 -7.62 15.90
C ASP A 185 15.70 -7.38 16.64
N PHE A 186 14.61 -7.16 15.92
CA PHE A 186 13.30 -6.92 16.50
C PHE A 186 12.56 -8.19 16.87
N ASN A 187 11.97 -8.22 18.07
CA ASN A 187 10.90 -9.16 18.34
C ASN A 187 9.61 -8.71 17.61
N LYS A 188 9.29 -9.40 16.54
CA LYS A 188 8.18 -9.08 15.64
C LYS A 188 6.83 -9.63 16.12
N ASP A 189 6.82 -10.58 17.07
CA ASP A 189 5.60 -11.25 17.53
C ASP A 189 4.60 -10.26 18.14
N THR A 190 5.09 -9.41 19.04
CA THR A 190 4.23 -8.40 19.69
C THR A 190 3.69 -7.39 18.69
N ALA A 191 4.50 -6.98 17.71
CA ALA A 191 4.08 -6.04 16.68
C ALA A 191 3.01 -6.67 15.77
N GLY A 192 3.23 -7.88 15.27
CA GLY A 192 2.25 -8.61 14.46
C GLY A 192 0.93 -8.85 15.20
N GLN A 193 1.01 -9.16 16.51
CA GLN A 193 -0.19 -9.32 17.32
C GLN A 193 -0.96 -7.99 17.51
N ALA A 194 -0.25 -6.89 17.72
CA ALA A 194 -0.87 -5.56 17.83
C ALA A 194 -1.53 -5.15 16.50
N GLU A 195 -0.85 -5.41 15.36
CA GLU A 195 -1.37 -5.15 14.04
C GLU A 195 -2.66 -5.94 13.78
N MET A 196 -2.68 -7.22 14.11
CA MET A 196 -3.89 -8.05 13.98
C MET A 196 -5.07 -7.47 14.76
N ILE A 197 -4.85 -7.05 16.01
CA ILE A 197 -5.91 -6.44 16.85
C ILE A 197 -6.40 -5.12 16.22
N TYR A 198 -5.49 -4.32 15.69
CA TYR A 198 -5.82 -3.06 15.04
C TYR A 198 -6.69 -3.29 13.80
N VAL A 199 -6.27 -4.18 12.91
CA VAL A 199 -6.98 -4.48 11.67
C VAL A 199 -8.29 -5.21 11.92
N MET A 200 -8.35 -6.08 12.94
CA MET A 200 -9.60 -6.75 13.32
C MET A 200 -10.70 -5.74 13.70
N LYS A 201 -10.35 -4.65 14.39
CA LYS A 201 -11.32 -3.57 14.68
C LYS A 201 -11.85 -2.92 13.41
N GLN A 202 -10.98 -2.66 12.43
CA GLN A 202 -11.38 -2.11 11.13
C GLN A 202 -12.25 -3.10 10.35
N PHE A 203 -11.88 -4.38 10.36
CA PHE A 203 -12.67 -5.44 9.72
C PHE A 203 -14.07 -5.55 10.29
N ILE A 204 -14.24 -5.44 11.61
CA ILE A 204 -15.57 -5.43 12.26
C ILE A 204 -16.44 -4.26 11.74
N GLU A 205 -15.85 -3.09 11.50
CA GLU A 205 -16.61 -1.97 10.95
C GLU A 205 -17.03 -2.25 9.49
N LEU A 206 -16.16 -2.84 8.67
CA LEU A 206 -16.52 -3.29 7.32
C LEU A 206 -17.60 -4.37 7.32
N ALA A 207 -17.54 -5.32 8.27
CA ALA A 207 -18.55 -6.36 8.44
C ALA A 207 -19.95 -5.77 8.72
N LYS A 208 -20.03 -4.69 9.51
CA LYS A 208 -21.29 -3.98 9.77
C LYS A 208 -21.89 -3.39 8.50
N VAL A 209 -21.07 -2.84 7.60
CA VAL A 209 -21.52 -2.27 6.32
C VAL A 209 -22.21 -3.33 5.46
N VAL A 210 -21.65 -4.53 5.40
CA VAL A 210 -22.23 -5.65 4.62
C VAL A 210 -23.23 -6.50 5.41
N ARG A 211 -23.44 -6.21 6.69
CA ARG A 211 -24.30 -6.96 7.62
C ARG A 211 -23.87 -8.42 7.80
N ASP A 212 -22.56 -8.67 7.77
CA ASP A 212 -22.01 -9.96 8.12
C ASP A 212 -21.95 -10.11 9.64
N SER A 213 -22.52 -11.17 10.18
CA SER A 213 -22.61 -11.47 11.60
C SER A 213 -21.71 -12.64 12.04
N GLU A 214 -20.95 -13.22 11.09
CA GLU A 214 -19.99 -14.29 11.34
C GLU A 214 -18.58 -13.67 11.57
#